data_ebec72005f92b3f6432fbec315f2f6aa
#
_entry.id   ebec72005f92b3f6432fbec315f2f6aa
#
_cell.length_a   1.000
_cell.length_b   1.000
_cell.length_c   1.000
_cell.angle_alpha   90.00
_cell.angle_beta   90.00
_cell.angle_gamma   90.00
#
_symmetry.space_group_name_H-M   'P 1'
#
loop_
_entity.id
_entity.type
_entity.pdbx_description
1 polymer ?
#
loop_
_entity_poly.entity_id
_entity_poly.type
_entity_poly.pdbx_seq_one_letter_code
_entity_poly.pdbx_strand_id
1 'polypeptide(L)'
;MKKVFASDFDGTLYFYKAEVKLPPENVEKIREYQEAGHLFGLCTGRQVGGLTPFISGLVRPDFYITSTGANIVDGSFRPIFRRGIDRPVVDKICKFVNPNDPNERRISIDINGIIHVFAEMDYPGEYHVITGMNDAMVGMVHQLGIHNESEPEAEELAAAINREFGDHVNAFRNVVEVDVAPKGCTKGQGVERLRRYYADKYDGIRLYGIGDSINDLPLLLASDVSYTFPYAPKEVQEAATKVVENIVEALDDSMKERSW
;
A
#
# COMPACT_ATOMS: atom_id res chain seq x y z
N MET A 1 2.75 -2.17 -26.65
CA MET A 1 2.27 -1.57 -25.39
C MET A 1 2.54 -2.53 -24.22
N LYS A 2 3.16 -2.07 -23.15
CA LYS A 2 3.49 -2.87 -21.96
C LYS A 2 2.29 -2.88 -21.00
N LYS A 3 1.85 -4.06 -20.56
CA LYS A 3 0.83 -4.20 -19.51
C LYS A 3 1.51 -4.16 -18.14
N VAL A 4 0.96 -3.37 -17.22
CA VAL A 4 1.45 -3.17 -15.85
C VAL A 4 0.30 -3.45 -14.90
N PHE A 5 0.42 -4.48 -14.06
CA PHE A 5 -0.61 -4.89 -13.13
C PHE A 5 -0.20 -4.52 -11.70
N ALA A 6 -0.96 -3.66 -11.05
CA ALA A 6 -0.76 -3.23 -9.67
C ALA A 6 -1.82 -3.89 -8.78
N SER A 7 -1.38 -4.73 -7.85
CA SER A 7 -2.25 -5.45 -6.93
C SER A 7 -2.13 -4.86 -5.52
N ASP A 8 -3.25 -4.63 -4.86
CA ASP A 8 -3.24 -4.56 -3.42
C ASP A 8 -2.76 -5.90 -2.82
N PHE A 9 -2.43 -5.92 -1.54
CA PHE A 9 -1.86 -7.07 -0.88
C PHE A 9 -2.83 -7.75 0.09
N ASP A 10 -3.29 -7.03 1.11
CA ASP A 10 -4.09 -7.56 2.21
C ASP A 10 -5.56 -7.71 1.82
N GLY A 11 -6.08 -8.95 1.81
CA GLY A 11 -7.44 -9.22 1.34
C GLY A 11 -7.56 -9.40 -0.17
N THR A 12 -6.52 -9.10 -0.92
CA THR A 12 -6.47 -9.20 -2.39
C THR A 12 -5.57 -10.33 -2.86
N LEU A 13 -4.30 -10.33 -2.45
CA LEU A 13 -3.32 -11.36 -2.78
C LEU A 13 -3.03 -12.27 -1.59
N TYR A 14 -3.08 -11.74 -0.38
CA TYR A 14 -2.76 -12.41 0.88
C TYR A 14 -3.96 -12.38 1.85
N PHE A 15 -4.33 -13.55 2.37
CA PHE A 15 -5.55 -13.77 3.15
C PHE A 15 -5.22 -14.32 4.55
N TYR A 16 -5.11 -13.44 5.55
CA TYR A 16 -4.71 -13.81 6.93
C TYR A 16 -5.56 -14.88 7.58
N LYS A 17 -6.87 -14.87 7.30
CA LYS A 17 -7.86 -15.77 7.91
C LYS A 17 -8.03 -17.08 7.15
N ALA A 18 -7.44 -17.19 5.96
CA ALA A 18 -7.53 -18.41 5.17
C ALA A 18 -6.48 -19.45 5.65
N GLU A 19 -6.78 -20.72 5.47
CA GLU A 19 -5.84 -21.82 5.70
C GLU A 19 -4.61 -21.66 4.79
N VAL A 20 -4.83 -21.37 3.52
CA VAL A 20 -3.79 -21.04 2.55
C VAL A 20 -3.78 -19.52 2.37
N LYS A 21 -2.82 -18.86 3.02
CA LYS A 21 -2.76 -17.39 3.07
C LYS A 21 -2.36 -16.76 1.74
N LEU A 22 -1.51 -17.41 0.97
CA LEU A 22 -1.11 -17.02 -0.38
C LEU A 22 -1.35 -18.21 -1.32
N PRO A 23 -2.48 -18.26 -2.04
CA PRO A 23 -2.85 -19.39 -2.89
C PRO A 23 -1.77 -19.66 -3.96
N PRO A 24 -1.32 -20.94 -4.13
CA PRO A 24 -0.29 -21.29 -5.12
C PRO A 24 -0.67 -20.91 -6.54
N GLU A 25 -1.96 -20.99 -6.89
CA GLU A 25 -2.49 -20.60 -8.20
C GLU A 25 -2.29 -19.11 -8.48
N ASN A 26 -2.36 -18.24 -7.47
CA ASN A 26 -2.07 -16.83 -7.61
C ASN A 26 -0.59 -16.62 -7.96
N VAL A 27 0.31 -17.31 -7.26
CA VAL A 27 1.76 -17.26 -7.49
C VAL A 27 2.13 -17.74 -8.89
N GLU A 28 1.53 -18.85 -9.33
CA GLU A 28 1.75 -19.42 -10.66
C GLU A 28 1.27 -18.46 -11.75
N LYS A 29 0.07 -17.92 -11.60
CA LYS A 29 -0.50 -16.97 -12.59
C LYS A 29 0.30 -15.66 -12.68
N ILE A 30 0.81 -15.14 -11.56
CA ILE A 30 1.70 -13.97 -11.57
C ILE A 30 2.97 -14.28 -12.36
N ARG A 31 3.56 -15.47 -12.18
CA ARG A 31 4.74 -15.90 -12.93
C ARG A 31 4.45 -15.99 -14.43
N GLU A 32 3.35 -16.64 -14.82
CA GLU A 32 2.92 -16.69 -16.24
C GLU A 32 2.75 -15.29 -16.84
N TYR A 33 2.16 -14.37 -16.08
CA TYR A 33 1.96 -12.98 -16.51
C TYR A 33 3.30 -12.27 -16.77
N GLN A 34 4.27 -12.48 -15.90
CA GLN A 34 5.63 -11.92 -16.04
C GLN A 34 6.41 -12.59 -17.20
N GLU A 35 6.30 -13.92 -17.36
CA GLU A 35 6.90 -14.68 -18.48
C GLU A 35 6.32 -14.28 -19.83
N ALA A 36 5.05 -13.86 -19.89
CA ALA A 36 4.44 -13.25 -21.07
C ALA A 36 5.00 -11.84 -21.39
N GLY A 37 5.96 -11.37 -20.58
CA GLY A 37 6.63 -10.09 -20.77
C GLY A 37 5.90 -8.89 -20.17
N HIS A 38 4.94 -9.10 -19.28
CA HIS A 38 4.20 -8.06 -18.57
C HIS A 38 4.84 -7.75 -17.21
N LEU A 39 4.40 -6.68 -16.56
CA LEU A 39 4.91 -6.28 -15.24
C LEU A 39 3.83 -6.46 -14.17
N PHE A 40 4.19 -7.11 -13.08
CA PHE A 40 3.34 -7.28 -11.91
C PHE A 40 4.01 -6.65 -10.68
N GLY A 41 3.25 -5.91 -9.88
CA GLY A 41 3.77 -5.33 -8.64
C GLY A 41 2.69 -5.08 -7.60
N LEU A 42 3.13 -4.72 -6.40
CA LEU A 42 2.27 -4.52 -5.24
C LEU A 42 2.03 -3.03 -5.00
N CYS A 43 0.79 -2.70 -4.56
CA CYS A 43 0.35 -1.34 -4.22
C CYS A 43 -0.40 -1.36 -2.89
N THR A 44 0.27 -1.05 -1.78
CA THR A 44 -0.22 -1.31 -0.43
C THR A 44 0.08 -0.18 0.55
N GLY A 45 -0.65 -0.14 1.68
CA GLY A 45 -0.32 0.67 2.85
C GLY A 45 0.90 0.17 3.62
N ARG A 46 1.29 -1.12 3.43
CA ARG A 46 2.48 -1.67 4.10
C ARG A 46 3.76 -1.00 3.61
N GLN A 47 4.76 -0.95 4.48
CA GLN A 47 6.15 -0.64 4.13
C GLN A 47 6.85 -1.87 3.53
N VAL A 48 7.99 -1.67 2.85
CA VAL A 48 8.72 -2.75 2.16
C VAL A 48 9.11 -3.88 3.10
N GLY A 49 9.68 -3.55 4.28
CA GLY A 49 10.07 -4.54 5.29
C GLY A 49 8.90 -5.36 5.83
N GLY A 50 7.68 -4.84 5.74
CA GLY A 50 6.44 -5.53 6.12
C GLY A 50 5.85 -6.43 5.05
N LEU A 51 6.38 -6.42 3.83
CA LEU A 51 5.93 -7.27 2.72
C LEU A 51 6.84 -8.48 2.53
N THR A 52 8.14 -8.24 2.58
CA THR A 52 9.15 -9.23 2.20
C THR A 52 9.02 -10.59 2.92
N PRO A 53 8.69 -10.68 4.22
CA PRO A 53 8.54 -11.96 4.91
C PRO A 53 7.40 -12.82 4.36
N PHE A 54 6.35 -12.19 3.80
CA PHE A 54 5.15 -12.90 3.34
C PHE A 54 5.25 -13.40 1.90
N ILE A 55 6.12 -12.80 1.08
CA ILE A 55 6.24 -13.10 -0.36
C ILE A 55 7.60 -13.68 -0.75
N SER A 56 8.59 -13.66 0.17
CA SER A 56 9.96 -14.10 -0.11
C SER A 56 10.01 -15.53 -0.65
N GLY A 57 10.67 -15.69 -1.80
CA GLY A 57 10.78 -16.97 -2.49
C GLY A 57 9.54 -17.42 -3.26
N LEU A 58 8.40 -16.73 -3.13
CA LEU A 58 7.13 -17.08 -3.77
C LEU A 58 6.82 -16.13 -4.93
N VAL A 59 6.72 -14.84 -4.65
CA VAL A 59 6.42 -13.79 -5.63
C VAL A 59 7.62 -12.85 -5.75
N ARG A 60 7.95 -12.43 -6.97
CA ARG A 60 9.00 -11.44 -7.26
C ARG A 60 8.37 -10.27 -8.02
N PRO A 61 7.77 -9.31 -7.32
CA PRO A 61 7.20 -8.13 -7.97
C PRO A 61 8.24 -7.33 -8.75
N ASP A 62 7.84 -6.78 -9.90
CA ASP A 62 8.68 -5.89 -10.71
C ASP A 62 8.79 -4.49 -10.10
N PHE A 63 7.84 -4.14 -9.24
CA PHE A 63 7.80 -2.89 -8.49
C PHE A 63 6.99 -3.04 -7.20
N TYR A 64 7.24 -2.11 -6.28
CA TYR A 64 6.48 -1.98 -5.03
C TYR A 64 6.08 -0.51 -4.85
N ILE A 65 4.79 -0.27 -4.70
CA ILE A 65 4.20 0.98 -4.23
C ILE A 65 3.79 0.72 -2.79
N THR A 66 4.53 1.28 -1.85
CA THR A 66 4.38 1.01 -0.41
C THR A 66 4.09 2.30 0.35
N SER A 67 3.72 2.16 1.63
CA SER A 67 3.44 3.29 2.51
C SER A 67 2.45 4.26 1.86
N THR A 68 1.34 3.69 1.36
CA THR A 68 0.26 4.43 0.70
C THR A 68 0.76 5.34 -0.44
N GLY A 69 1.78 4.87 -1.21
CA GLY A 69 2.35 5.60 -2.34
C GLY A 69 3.45 6.60 -1.99
N ALA A 70 3.91 6.64 -0.74
CA ALA A 70 5.00 7.51 -0.30
C ALA A 70 6.39 6.95 -0.64
N ASN A 71 6.51 5.62 -0.80
CA ASN A 71 7.75 4.96 -1.19
C ASN A 71 7.48 4.02 -2.37
N ILE A 72 8.12 4.27 -3.50
CA ILE A 72 8.02 3.45 -4.70
C ILE A 72 9.42 2.96 -5.07
N VAL A 73 9.58 1.65 -5.19
CA VAL A 73 10.85 1.02 -5.58
C VAL A 73 10.63 0.03 -6.72
N ASP A 74 11.68 -0.24 -7.50
CA ASP A 74 11.66 -1.32 -8.49
C ASP A 74 11.85 -2.69 -7.85
N GLY A 75 11.76 -3.77 -8.63
CA GLY A 75 11.91 -5.15 -8.16
C GLY A 75 13.29 -5.48 -7.54
N SER A 76 14.28 -4.58 -7.69
CA SER A 76 15.59 -4.65 -7.06
C SER A 76 15.72 -3.68 -5.88
N PHE A 77 14.61 -3.15 -5.39
CA PHE A 77 14.51 -2.17 -4.30
C PHE A 77 15.22 -0.83 -4.58
N ARG A 78 15.52 -0.50 -5.84
CA ARG A 78 16.05 0.82 -6.19
C ARG A 78 14.91 1.84 -6.18
N PRO A 79 15.12 3.03 -5.59
CA PRO A 79 14.05 4.02 -5.46
C PRO A 79 13.65 4.59 -6.82
N ILE A 80 12.33 4.62 -7.06
CA ILE A 80 11.67 5.33 -8.16
C ILE A 80 11.15 6.67 -7.66
N PHE A 81 10.52 6.66 -6.48
CA PHE A 81 9.96 7.84 -5.84
C PHE A 81 9.97 7.66 -4.32
N ARG A 82 10.31 8.72 -3.60
CA ARG A 82 10.18 8.78 -2.14
C ARG A 82 9.67 10.14 -1.71
N ARG A 83 8.78 10.14 -0.74
CA ARG A 83 8.30 11.35 -0.06
C ARG A 83 8.15 11.07 1.42
N GLY A 84 8.51 12.05 2.24
CA GLY A 84 8.38 11.97 3.68
C GLY A 84 7.44 13.00 4.24
N ILE A 85 7.00 12.78 5.48
CA ILE A 85 6.33 13.75 6.32
C ILE A 85 7.43 14.54 7.06
N ASP A 86 7.30 15.85 7.08
CA ASP A 86 8.24 16.71 7.80
C ASP A 86 8.22 16.40 9.31
N ARG A 87 9.42 16.30 9.91
CA ARG A 87 9.60 15.96 11.32
C ARG A 87 8.69 16.73 12.28
N PRO A 88 8.61 18.07 12.22
CA PRO A 88 7.76 18.83 13.12
C PRO A 88 6.26 18.48 12.99
N VAL A 89 5.83 18.00 11.80
CA VAL A 89 4.45 17.54 11.57
C VAL A 89 4.24 16.19 12.23
N VAL A 90 5.19 15.26 12.09
CA VAL A 90 5.17 13.96 12.79
C VAL A 90 5.03 14.15 14.30
N ASP A 91 5.88 15.00 14.90
CA ASP A 91 5.86 15.28 16.34
C ASP A 91 4.50 15.88 16.80
N LYS A 92 3.90 16.76 15.97
CA LYS A 92 2.58 17.35 16.25
C LYS A 92 1.48 16.30 16.16
N ILE A 93 1.51 15.42 15.16
CA ILE A 93 0.51 14.35 15.02
C ILE A 93 0.60 13.38 16.20
N CYS A 94 1.80 12.93 16.60
CA CYS A 94 1.95 12.04 17.74
C CYS A 94 1.41 12.67 19.03
N LYS A 95 1.68 13.97 19.28
CA LYS A 95 1.12 14.70 20.41
C LYS A 95 -0.39 14.92 20.31
N PHE A 96 -0.92 15.06 19.11
CA PHE A 96 -2.37 15.17 18.88
C PHE A 96 -3.09 13.87 19.17
N VAL A 97 -2.49 12.73 18.77
CA VAL A 97 -3.04 11.40 19.05
C VAL A 97 -3.05 11.10 20.55
N ASN A 98 -1.96 11.38 21.25
CA ASN A 98 -1.90 11.29 22.69
C ASN A 98 -1.07 12.43 23.31
N PRO A 99 -1.71 13.47 23.85
CA PRO A 99 -1.01 14.59 24.47
C PRO A 99 -0.19 14.23 25.70
N ASN A 100 -0.56 13.13 26.41
CA ASN A 100 0.06 12.69 27.66
C ASN A 100 1.24 11.74 27.41
N ASP A 101 1.20 10.99 26.33
CA ASP A 101 2.25 10.03 25.93
C ASP A 101 2.45 10.03 24.41
N PRO A 102 3.28 10.95 23.88
CA PRO A 102 3.59 10.99 22.44
C PRO A 102 4.31 9.74 21.92
N ASN A 103 4.84 8.90 22.81
CA ASN A 103 5.50 7.63 22.51
C ASN A 103 4.54 6.44 22.71
N GLU A 104 3.29 6.63 22.37
CA GLU A 104 2.23 5.65 22.59
C GLU A 104 2.44 4.39 21.76
N ARG A 105 2.24 3.23 22.38
CA ARG A 105 2.43 1.89 21.79
C ARG A 105 1.61 1.63 20.54
N ARG A 106 0.48 2.32 20.37
CA ARG A 106 -0.38 2.17 19.19
C ARG A 106 0.12 2.91 17.95
N ILE A 107 1.21 3.69 18.07
CA ILE A 107 1.80 4.41 16.93
C ILE A 107 2.98 3.62 16.39
N SER A 108 2.97 3.38 15.09
CA SER A 108 4.10 2.86 14.32
C SER A 108 4.58 3.90 13.31
N ILE A 109 5.88 3.92 13.03
CA ILE A 109 6.51 4.90 12.16
C ILE A 109 7.31 4.18 11.08
N ASP A 110 6.94 4.35 9.82
CA ASP A 110 7.76 3.87 8.70
C ASP A 110 8.89 4.85 8.43
N ILE A 111 10.13 4.43 8.68
CA ILE A 111 11.34 5.18 8.35
C ILE A 111 12.14 4.39 7.34
N ASN A 112 12.28 4.93 6.12
CA ASN A 112 13.03 4.30 5.03
C ASN A 112 12.58 2.88 4.67
N GLY A 113 11.32 2.52 4.95
CA GLY A 113 10.76 1.19 4.65
C GLY A 113 10.83 0.19 5.81
N ILE A 114 11.27 0.61 7.00
CA ILE A 114 11.31 -0.21 8.22
C ILE A 114 10.38 0.39 9.27
N ILE A 115 9.61 -0.46 9.94
CA ILE A 115 8.74 -0.05 11.05
C ILE A 115 9.57 0.27 12.30
N HIS A 116 9.26 1.40 12.93
CA HIS A 116 9.72 1.77 14.26
C HIS A 116 8.52 1.85 15.20
N VAL A 117 8.63 1.21 16.36
CA VAL A 117 7.54 1.09 17.37
C VAL A 117 8.06 1.41 18.76
N PHE A 118 7.17 1.75 19.69
CA PHE A 118 7.53 2.10 21.07
C PHE A 118 7.46 0.91 22.04
N ALA A 119 7.14 -0.29 21.56
CA ALA A 119 7.15 -1.53 22.34
C ALA A 119 7.35 -2.74 21.43
N GLU A 120 7.81 -3.83 22.01
CA GLU A 120 7.87 -5.13 21.31
C GLU A 120 6.49 -5.53 20.79
N MET A 121 6.47 -6.11 19.58
CA MET A 121 5.28 -6.59 18.92
C MET A 121 5.50 -7.98 18.33
N ASP A 122 4.45 -8.78 18.25
CA ASP A 122 4.45 -10.05 17.51
C ASP A 122 4.24 -9.74 16.01
N TYR A 123 5.34 -9.57 15.30
CA TYR A 123 5.33 -9.20 13.90
C TYR A 123 6.46 -9.93 13.14
N PRO A 124 6.15 -10.62 12.04
CA PRO A 124 7.15 -11.41 11.31
C PRO A 124 8.11 -10.57 10.46
N GLY A 125 7.84 -9.28 10.28
CA GLY A 125 8.67 -8.36 9.53
C GLY A 125 9.80 -7.75 10.35
N GLU A 126 10.70 -7.04 9.68
CA GLU A 126 11.75 -6.27 10.34
C GLU A 126 11.14 -5.01 11.00
N TYR A 127 11.44 -4.80 12.27
CA TYR A 127 11.07 -3.59 13.01
C TYR A 127 12.14 -3.22 14.04
N HIS A 128 12.12 -1.94 14.45
CA HIS A 128 12.99 -1.44 15.51
C HIS A 128 12.15 -0.91 16.67
N VAL A 129 12.54 -1.27 17.91
CA VAL A 129 11.97 -0.67 19.11
C VAL A 129 12.75 0.59 19.46
N ILE A 130 12.04 1.70 19.66
CA ILE A 130 12.59 3.01 19.99
C ILE A 130 12.04 3.46 21.35
N THR A 131 12.81 4.24 22.10
CA THR A 131 12.42 4.74 23.43
C THR A 131 11.78 6.11 23.37
N GLY A 132 11.91 6.80 22.24
CA GLY A 132 11.29 8.10 22.00
C GLY A 132 11.49 8.57 20.57
N MET A 133 10.75 9.61 20.20
CA MET A 133 10.79 10.18 18.85
C MET A 133 12.19 10.64 18.43
N ASN A 134 13.06 10.99 19.37
CA ASN A 134 14.43 11.40 19.05
C ASN A 134 15.31 10.23 18.56
N ASP A 135 15.02 9.00 18.99
CA ASP A 135 15.78 7.81 18.60
C ASP A 135 15.45 7.36 17.17
N ALA A 136 14.25 7.68 16.71
CA ALA A 136 13.73 7.27 15.41
C ALA A 136 14.32 8.02 14.19
N MET A 137 15.16 9.06 14.38
CA MET A 137 15.11 10.15 13.42
C MET A 137 16.34 10.35 12.55
N VAL A 138 16.93 9.26 12.15
CA VAL A 138 17.87 9.25 11.02
C VAL A 138 17.19 8.63 9.82
N GLY A 139 16.34 9.39 9.11
CA GLY A 139 15.70 8.89 7.91
C GLY A 139 14.44 9.65 7.53
N MET A 140 13.86 9.26 6.40
CA MET A 140 12.63 9.84 5.89
C MET A 140 11.43 9.07 6.44
N VAL A 141 10.52 9.76 7.12
CA VAL A 141 9.25 9.18 7.60
C VAL A 141 8.27 9.11 6.44
N HIS A 142 8.01 7.91 5.93
CA HIS A 142 7.10 7.70 4.83
C HIS A 142 5.64 7.61 5.26
N GLN A 143 5.38 7.08 6.47
CA GLN A 143 4.02 6.88 6.96
C GLN A 143 4.02 6.77 8.48
N LEU A 144 2.89 7.15 9.11
CA LEU A 144 2.54 6.74 10.45
C LEU A 144 1.38 5.74 10.36
N GLY A 145 1.43 4.66 11.13
CA GLY A 145 0.30 3.77 11.38
C GLY A 145 -0.18 3.99 12.80
N ILE A 146 -1.50 4.11 13.00
CA ILE A 146 -2.09 4.34 14.31
C ILE A 146 -3.21 3.32 14.52
N HIS A 147 -2.97 2.39 15.45
CA HIS A 147 -3.94 1.37 15.82
C HIS A 147 -5.06 1.96 16.68
N ASN A 148 -6.30 1.54 16.45
CA ASN A 148 -7.48 1.94 17.20
C ASN A 148 -8.27 0.70 17.64
N GLU A 149 -9.13 0.85 18.65
CA GLU A 149 -9.91 -0.25 19.21
C GLU A 149 -11.09 -0.65 18.32
N SER A 150 -11.54 0.27 17.47
CA SER A 150 -12.70 0.07 16.60
C SER A 150 -12.61 0.85 15.28
N GLU A 151 -13.36 0.40 14.26
CA GLU A 151 -13.48 1.11 13.00
C GLU A 151 -14.05 2.54 13.14
N PRO A 152 -15.08 2.79 13.98
CA PRO A 152 -15.57 4.17 14.19
C PRO A 152 -14.51 5.11 14.78
N GLU A 153 -13.68 4.63 15.74
CA GLU A 153 -12.58 5.43 16.27
C GLU A 153 -11.53 5.75 15.21
N ALA A 154 -11.17 4.76 14.39
CA ALA A 154 -10.24 4.96 13.30
C ALA A 154 -10.78 5.98 12.27
N GLU A 155 -12.07 5.93 11.94
CA GLU A 155 -12.72 6.88 11.04
C GLU A 155 -12.69 8.30 11.62
N GLU A 156 -13.06 8.45 12.90
CA GLU A 156 -13.05 9.75 13.59
C GLU A 156 -11.64 10.34 13.68
N LEU A 157 -10.64 9.49 14.01
CA LEU A 157 -9.25 9.92 14.08
C LEU A 157 -8.71 10.33 12.73
N ALA A 158 -8.98 9.57 11.67
CA ALA A 158 -8.57 9.92 10.31
C ALA A 158 -9.17 11.27 9.87
N ALA A 159 -10.46 11.46 10.14
CA ALA A 159 -11.14 12.74 9.87
C ALA A 159 -10.54 13.90 10.66
N ALA A 160 -10.21 13.69 11.94
CA ALA A 160 -9.60 14.69 12.80
C ALA A 160 -8.18 15.07 12.33
N ILE A 161 -7.36 14.10 11.97
CA ILE A 161 -6.01 14.33 11.43
C ILE A 161 -6.09 15.09 10.11
N ASN A 162 -7.00 14.72 9.21
CA ASN A 162 -7.18 15.42 7.93
C ASN A 162 -7.66 16.85 8.12
N ARG A 163 -8.49 17.14 9.13
CA ARG A 163 -8.95 18.49 9.45
C ARG A 163 -7.83 19.38 9.99
N GLU A 164 -6.97 18.84 10.86
CA GLU A 164 -5.92 19.59 11.54
C GLU A 164 -4.63 19.69 10.74
N PHE A 165 -4.25 18.61 10.04
CA PHE A 165 -2.95 18.48 9.36
C PHE A 165 -3.08 18.27 7.85
N GLY A 166 -4.27 18.41 7.28
CA GLY A 166 -4.56 18.09 5.88
C GLY A 166 -3.77 18.89 4.83
N ASP A 167 -3.09 19.96 5.21
CA ASP A 167 -2.15 20.68 4.34
C ASP A 167 -0.82 19.92 4.17
N HIS A 168 -0.48 19.03 5.12
CA HIS A 168 0.80 18.32 5.19
C HIS A 168 0.67 16.82 4.92
N VAL A 169 -0.46 16.23 5.31
CA VAL A 169 -0.69 14.78 5.24
C VAL A 169 -2.07 14.44 4.68
N ASN A 170 -2.24 13.17 4.33
CA ASN A 170 -3.53 12.53 4.14
C ASN A 170 -3.62 11.36 5.13
N ALA A 171 -4.71 11.27 5.88
CA ALA A 171 -5.00 10.15 6.77
C ALA A 171 -6.12 9.30 6.17
N PHE A 172 -5.95 7.99 6.18
CA PHE A 172 -6.88 7.01 5.63
C PHE A 172 -7.21 5.97 6.67
N ARG A 173 -8.51 5.64 6.82
CA ARG A 173 -8.90 4.47 7.59
C ARG A 173 -8.58 3.19 6.81
N ASN A 174 -7.97 2.24 7.49
CA ASN A 174 -7.69 0.89 7.01
C ASN A 174 -8.14 -0.10 8.10
N VAL A 175 -9.40 -0.53 8.05
CA VAL A 175 -10.08 -1.28 9.11
C VAL A 175 -10.01 -0.52 10.44
N VAL A 176 -9.22 -0.97 11.40
CA VAL A 176 -8.99 -0.30 12.70
C VAL A 176 -7.69 0.52 12.72
N GLU A 177 -6.91 0.48 11.65
CA GLU A 177 -5.69 1.28 11.51
C GLU A 177 -6.01 2.63 10.84
N VAL A 178 -5.24 3.66 11.20
CA VAL A 178 -5.18 4.91 10.47
C VAL A 178 -3.80 5.04 9.86
N ASP A 179 -3.74 4.99 8.53
CA ASP A 179 -2.54 5.23 7.75
C ASP A 179 -2.40 6.72 7.45
N VAL A 180 -1.34 7.36 7.96
CA VAL A 180 -1.06 8.78 7.71
C VAL A 180 0.13 8.91 6.77
N ALA A 181 -0.15 9.29 5.53
CA ALA A 181 0.84 9.45 4.46
C ALA A 181 1.11 10.94 4.17
N PRO A 182 2.26 11.29 3.56
CA PRO A 182 2.54 12.66 3.14
C PRO A 182 1.47 13.19 2.19
N LYS A 183 1.18 14.48 2.24
CA LYS A 183 0.24 15.12 1.31
C LYS A 183 0.58 14.80 -0.14
N GLY A 184 -0.44 14.39 -0.90
CA GLY A 184 -0.27 13.99 -2.28
C GLY A 184 0.32 12.59 -2.45
N CYS A 185 0.31 11.73 -1.41
CA CYS A 185 0.57 10.31 -1.51
C CYS A 185 -0.71 9.52 -1.27
N THR A 186 -1.10 8.74 -2.27
CA THR A 186 -2.20 7.77 -2.26
C THR A 186 -1.79 6.59 -3.15
N LYS A 187 -2.47 5.46 -3.04
CA LYS A 187 -2.26 4.33 -3.96
C LYS A 187 -2.41 4.77 -5.43
N GLY A 188 -3.42 5.59 -5.75
CA GLY A 188 -3.65 6.10 -7.10
C GLY A 188 -2.54 7.02 -7.59
N GLN A 189 -2.06 7.95 -6.76
CA GLN A 189 -0.91 8.78 -7.15
C GLN A 189 0.39 7.97 -7.25
N GLY A 190 0.51 6.88 -6.49
CA GLY A 190 1.61 5.92 -6.61
C GLY A 190 1.65 5.29 -8.00
N VAL A 191 0.53 4.74 -8.49
CA VAL A 191 0.46 4.13 -9.83
C VAL A 191 0.60 5.16 -10.95
N GLU A 192 0.15 6.40 -10.77
CA GLU A 192 0.37 7.47 -11.75
C GLU A 192 1.86 7.88 -11.87
N ARG A 193 2.61 7.87 -10.74
CA ARG A 193 4.07 8.06 -10.77
C ARG A 193 4.77 6.90 -11.47
N LEU A 194 4.32 5.67 -11.19
CA LEU A 194 4.82 4.48 -11.85
C LEU A 194 4.51 4.49 -13.36
N ARG A 195 3.31 4.95 -13.77
CA ARG A 195 2.92 5.14 -15.16
C ARG A 195 3.93 6.03 -15.89
N ARG A 196 4.27 7.19 -15.32
CA ARG A 196 5.26 8.10 -15.89
C ARG A 196 6.64 7.46 -16.01
N TYR A 197 7.10 6.79 -14.94
CA TYR A 197 8.38 6.10 -14.93
C TYR A 197 8.50 5.02 -16.01
N TYR A 198 7.44 4.28 -16.28
CA TYR A 198 7.45 3.26 -17.33
C TYR A 198 7.16 3.82 -18.72
N ALA A 199 6.45 4.94 -18.85
CA ALA A 199 6.25 5.60 -20.13
C ALA A 199 7.58 6.02 -20.79
N ASP A 200 8.59 6.37 -19.99
CA ASP A 200 9.94 6.68 -20.48
C ASP A 200 10.72 5.42 -20.93
N LYS A 201 10.25 4.22 -20.61
CA LYS A 201 10.94 2.96 -20.87
C LYS A 201 10.28 2.09 -21.92
N TYR A 202 9.00 2.27 -22.14
CA TYR A 202 8.19 1.44 -23.03
C TYR A 202 7.34 2.32 -23.96
N ASP A 203 7.16 1.85 -25.18
CA ASP A 203 6.25 2.48 -26.15
C ASP A 203 4.79 2.21 -25.74
N GLY A 204 4.29 3.07 -24.84
CA GLY A 204 2.99 2.99 -24.23
C GLY A 204 2.88 1.91 -23.13
N ILE A 205 2.11 2.23 -22.10
CA ILE A 205 1.73 1.29 -21.05
C ILE A 205 0.21 1.25 -20.90
N ARG A 206 -0.30 0.12 -20.43
CA ARG A 206 -1.67 -0.06 -19.97
C ARG A 206 -1.64 -0.53 -18.52
N LEU A 207 -2.28 0.22 -17.66
CA LEU A 207 -2.27 0.01 -16.23
C LEU A 207 -3.54 -0.73 -15.79
N TYR A 208 -3.35 -1.83 -15.10
CA TYR A 208 -4.39 -2.61 -14.46
C TYR A 208 -4.25 -2.50 -12.94
N GLY A 209 -5.37 -2.35 -12.24
CA GLY A 209 -5.38 -2.28 -10.77
C GLY A 209 -6.37 -3.27 -10.18
N ILE A 210 -6.05 -3.87 -9.03
CA ILE A 210 -6.97 -4.72 -8.27
C ILE A 210 -6.86 -4.41 -6.78
N GLY A 211 -8.01 -4.38 -6.10
CA GLY A 211 -8.12 -4.13 -4.67
C GLY A 211 -9.50 -4.50 -4.13
N ASP A 212 -9.62 -4.61 -2.80
CA ASP A 212 -10.83 -5.13 -2.14
C ASP A 212 -11.47 -4.13 -1.16
N SER A 213 -10.83 -3.03 -0.84
CA SER A 213 -11.26 -2.14 0.23
C SER A 213 -11.32 -0.66 -0.16
N ILE A 214 -11.91 0.17 0.69
CA ILE A 214 -12.13 1.60 0.43
C ILE A 214 -10.81 2.35 0.16
N ASN A 215 -9.72 1.96 0.81
CA ASN A 215 -8.41 2.57 0.59
C ASN A 215 -7.81 2.24 -0.80
N ASP A 216 -8.43 1.31 -1.57
CA ASP A 216 -8.06 0.98 -2.94
C ASP A 216 -8.77 1.82 -3.99
N LEU A 217 -9.83 2.54 -3.64
CA LEU A 217 -10.55 3.40 -4.59
C LEU A 217 -9.61 4.29 -5.41
N PRO A 218 -8.59 4.95 -4.82
CA PRO A 218 -7.64 5.73 -5.62
C PRO A 218 -6.83 4.89 -6.62
N LEU A 219 -6.48 3.63 -6.31
CA LEU A 219 -5.81 2.70 -7.23
C LEU A 219 -6.73 2.33 -8.38
N LEU A 220 -7.97 1.92 -8.06
CA LEU A 220 -8.94 1.49 -9.07
C LEU A 220 -9.26 2.60 -10.05
N LEU A 221 -9.51 3.82 -9.55
CA LEU A 221 -9.84 5.00 -10.36
C LEU A 221 -8.67 5.50 -11.21
N ALA A 222 -7.41 5.27 -10.82
CA ALA A 222 -6.22 5.65 -11.56
C ALA A 222 -5.80 4.60 -12.62
N SER A 223 -6.42 3.43 -12.61
CA SER A 223 -6.13 2.33 -13.54
C SER A 223 -6.93 2.47 -14.84
N ASP A 224 -6.36 2.03 -15.98
CA ASP A 224 -7.08 2.01 -17.26
C ASP A 224 -8.16 0.93 -17.26
N VAL A 225 -7.91 -0.16 -16.52
CA VAL A 225 -8.87 -1.22 -16.21
C VAL A 225 -8.67 -1.60 -14.75
N SER A 226 -9.74 -1.66 -13.99
CA SER A 226 -9.68 -2.02 -12.58
C SER A 226 -10.59 -3.19 -12.25
N TYR A 227 -10.15 -3.98 -11.27
CA TYR A 227 -10.82 -5.18 -10.80
C TYR A 227 -11.07 -5.10 -9.30
N THR A 228 -12.15 -5.72 -8.87
CA THR A 228 -12.44 -5.97 -7.46
C THR A 228 -13.20 -7.29 -7.30
N PHE A 229 -13.60 -7.62 -6.10
CA PHE A 229 -14.19 -8.90 -5.75
C PHE A 229 -15.64 -8.77 -5.29
N PRO A 230 -16.46 -9.86 -5.35
CA PRO A 230 -17.84 -9.84 -4.86
C PRO A 230 -17.96 -9.56 -3.35
N TYR A 231 -16.92 -9.85 -2.57
CA TYR A 231 -16.87 -9.59 -1.12
C TYR A 231 -16.44 -8.16 -0.76
N ALA A 232 -15.94 -7.36 -1.72
CA ALA A 232 -15.59 -5.97 -1.49
C ALA A 232 -16.82 -5.11 -1.16
N PRO A 233 -16.67 -4.00 -0.44
CA PRO A 233 -17.74 -3.05 -0.22
C PRO A 233 -18.40 -2.61 -1.53
N LYS A 234 -19.71 -2.35 -1.51
CA LYS A 234 -20.47 -2.00 -2.71
C LYS A 234 -19.90 -0.79 -3.45
N GLU A 235 -19.45 0.21 -2.72
CA GLU A 235 -18.79 1.39 -3.27
C GLU A 235 -17.53 1.03 -4.09
N VAL A 236 -16.77 0.06 -3.62
CA VAL A 236 -15.56 -0.44 -4.32
C VAL A 236 -15.95 -1.22 -5.58
N GLN A 237 -17.02 -2.05 -5.49
CA GLN A 237 -17.54 -2.77 -6.64
C GLN A 237 -18.07 -1.83 -7.74
N GLU A 238 -18.75 -0.75 -7.35
CA GLU A 238 -19.28 0.26 -8.28
C GLU A 238 -18.17 1.11 -8.94
N ALA A 239 -17.04 1.29 -8.27
CA ALA A 239 -15.88 2.04 -8.80
C ALA A 239 -14.99 1.21 -9.73
N ALA A 240 -14.99 -0.10 -9.59
CA ALA A 240 -14.17 -0.99 -10.42
C ALA A 240 -14.74 -1.18 -11.82
N THR A 241 -13.89 -1.40 -12.81
CA THR A 241 -14.30 -1.73 -14.19
C THR A 241 -14.97 -3.10 -14.24
N LYS A 242 -14.48 -4.07 -13.45
CA LYS A 242 -14.97 -5.46 -13.42
C LYS A 242 -14.94 -6.03 -12.01
N VAL A 243 -15.90 -6.88 -11.70
CA VAL A 243 -15.91 -7.72 -10.50
C VAL A 243 -15.50 -9.13 -10.93
N VAL A 244 -14.50 -9.72 -10.26
CA VAL A 244 -13.91 -11.02 -10.57
C VAL A 244 -13.86 -11.90 -9.32
N GLU A 245 -13.85 -13.22 -9.50
CA GLU A 245 -13.83 -14.16 -8.37
C GLU A 245 -12.46 -14.19 -7.65
N ASN A 246 -11.37 -13.95 -8.37
CA ASN A 246 -10.01 -13.98 -7.83
C ASN A 246 -9.02 -13.24 -8.75
N ILE A 247 -7.77 -13.10 -8.28
CA ILE A 247 -6.73 -12.41 -9.04
C ILE A 247 -6.30 -13.18 -10.31
N VAL A 248 -6.46 -14.49 -10.35
CA VAL A 248 -6.15 -15.31 -11.54
C VAL A 248 -7.04 -14.90 -12.70
N GLU A 249 -8.35 -14.74 -12.43
CA GLU A 249 -9.31 -14.28 -13.44
C GLU A 249 -8.97 -12.87 -13.95
N ALA A 250 -8.58 -11.95 -13.06
CA ALA A 250 -8.18 -10.59 -13.43
C ALA A 250 -6.93 -10.58 -14.31
N LEU A 251 -5.93 -11.38 -13.98
CA LEU A 251 -4.70 -11.51 -14.77
C LEU A 251 -4.99 -12.14 -16.13
N ASP A 252 -5.81 -13.19 -16.19
CA ASP A 252 -6.23 -13.82 -17.45
C ASP A 252 -6.99 -12.85 -18.35
N ASP A 253 -7.93 -12.09 -17.79
CA ASP A 253 -8.70 -11.09 -18.53
C ASP A 253 -7.78 -10.01 -19.08
N SER A 254 -6.87 -9.50 -18.27
CA SER A 254 -5.88 -8.50 -18.70
C SER A 254 -4.96 -9.01 -19.80
N MET A 255 -4.56 -10.29 -19.77
CA MET A 255 -3.73 -10.91 -20.84
C MET A 255 -4.47 -11.03 -22.17
N LYS A 256 -5.78 -11.35 -22.14
CA LYS A 256 -6.63 -11.50 -23.34
C LYS A 256 -6.93 -10.17 -24.01
N GLU A 257 -6.85 -9.06 -23.30
CA GLU A 257 -7.10 -7.74 -23.86
C GLU A 257 -6.07 -7.43 -24.97
N ARG A 258 -6.55 -7.18 -26.18
CA ARG A 258 -5.67 -6.88 -27.33
C ARG A 258 -4.99 -5.53 -27.13
N SER A 259 -3.68 -5.50 -27.39
CA SER A 259 -2.95 -4.24 -27.54
C SER A 259 -3.43 -3.56 -28.83
N TRP A 260 -4.06 -2.41 -28.70
CA TRP A 260 -4.47 -1.58 -29.85
C TRP A 260 -3.28 -0.79 -30.39
#